data_cfcacaca9f57a45737993f254cb5a49e
#
_entry.id   cfcacaca9f57a45737993f254cb5a49e
#
_cell.length_a   1.000
_cell.length_b   1.000
_cell.length_c   1.000
_cell.angle_alpha   90.00
_cell.angle_beta   90.00
_cell.angle_gamma   90.00
#
_symmetry.space_group_name_H-M   'P 1'
#
loop_
_entity.id
_entity.type
_entity.pdbx_description
1 polymer ?
#
loop_
_entity_poly.entity_id
_entity_poly.type
_entity_poly.pdbx_seq_one_letter_code
_entity_poly.pdbx_strand_id
1 'polypeptide(L)'
;MDFVGYRNTKLVEQLTRQGRITKTFKGKRTFDSDQFALLHMMASATYDWPLDDKTQGLGKMPRTYTYGWLEMARALGMTLPDGIEEIEVIGNEPRAPKLENAAYQRISKAAKKLQANGLIKCLRKGSPQKRNNAVWLLTIGTPEENADVEAYVRERMRL
;
A
#
# COMPACT_ATOMS: atom_id res chain seq x y z
N MET A 1 22.41 -4.98 0.91
CA MET A 1 20.95 -5.06 0.80
C MET A 1 20.37 -3.84 1.49
N ASP A 2 19.77 -2.99 0.72
CA ASP A 2 19.16 -1.80 1.28
C ASP A 2 17.84 -2.20 1.95
N PHE A 3 17.76 -1.99 3.26
CA PHE A 3 16.54 -2.28 4.02
C PHE A 3 15.52 -1.16 3.79
N VAL A 4 14.81 -1.25 2.67
CA VAL A 4 13.73 -0.32 2.36
C VAL A 4 12.57 -0.57 3.33
N GLY A 5 12.05 0.50 3.90
CA GLY A 5 10.83 0.44 4.69
C GLY A 5 10.94 -0.16 6.09
N TYR A 6 12.13 -0.36 6.63
CA TYR A 6 12.27 -0.92 7.98
C TYR A 6 11.57 -0.06 9.04
N ARG A 7 11.84 1.26 9.03
CA ARG A 7 11.21 2.19 9.98
C ARG A 7 9.71 2.29 9.73
N ASN A 8 9.29 2.29 8.47
CA ASN A 8 7.88 2.30 8.10
C ASN A 8 7.14 1.08 8.66
N THR A 9 7.71 -0.13 8.54
CA THR A 9 7.07 -1.33 9.09
C THR A 9 6.99 -1.29 10.61
N LYS A 10 7.99 -0.75 11.28
CA LYS A 10 7.96 -0.57 12.74
C LYS A 10 6.88 0.41 13.18
N LEU A 11 6.66 1.49 12.42
CA LEU A 11 5.57 2.41 12.68
C LEU A 11 4.20 1.74 12.52
N VAL A 12 4.02 0.90 11.50
CA VAL A 12 2.79 0.13 11.31
C VAL A 12 2.54 -0.82 12.48
N GLU A 13 3.57 -1.54 12.94
CA GLU A 13 3.47 -2.41 14.11
C GLU A 13 3.07 -1.62 15.36
N GLN A 14 3.61 -0.42 15.55
CA GLN A 14 3.25 0.45 16.66
C GLN A 14 1.79 0.92 16.57
N LEU A 15 1.32 1.30 15.38
CA LEU A 15 -0.07 1.66 15.15
C LEU A 15 -1.02 0.48 15.46
N THR A 16 -0.60 -0.73 15.14
CA THR A 16 -1.34 -1.96 15.48
C THR A 16 -1.49 -2.10 16.99
N ARG A 17 -0.41 -1.92 17.74
CA ARG A 17 -0.43 -1.97 19.22
C ARG A 17 -1.31 -0.88 19.82
N GLN A 18 -1.43 0.26 19.15
CA GLN A 18 -2.28 1.38 19.59
C GLN A 18 -3.76 1.17 19.23
N GLY A 19 -4.13 0.06 18.59
CA GLY A 19 -5.51 -0.22 18.20
C GLY A 19 -6.02 0.66 17.06
N ARG A 20 -5.15 1.14 16.18
CA ARG A 20 -5.53 2.02 15.07
C ARG A 20 -5.89 1.29 13.78
N ILE A 21 -5.56 0.01 13.68
CA ILE A 21 -5.84 -0.81 12.50
C ILE A 21 -7.06 -1.69 12.80
N THR A 22 -8.23 -1.09 12.71
CA THR A 22 -9.47 -1.71 13.17
C THR A 22 -10.60 -1.55 12.16
N LYS A 23 -11.58 -2.43 12.30
CA LYS A 23 -12.88 -2.36 11.65
C LYS A 23 -13.97 -2.51 12.70
N THR A 24 -15.18 -2.10 12.36
CA THR A 24 -16.35 -2.32 13.20
C THR A 24 -17.03 -3.61 12.76
N PHE A 25 -17.23 -4.52 13.71
CA PHE A 25 -17.95 -5.76 13.49
C PHE A 25 -18.95 -5.96 14.63
N LYS A 26 -20.24 -6.10 14.31
CA LYS A 26 -21.34 -6.21 15.29
C LYS A 26 -21.29 -5.15 16.40
N GLY A 27 -21.04 -3.89 16.00
CA GLY A 27 -20.97 -2.76 16.93
C GLY A 27 -19.69 -2.66 17.75
N LYS A 28 -18.72 -3.56 17.55
CA LYS A 28 -17.44 -3.56 18.27
C LYS A 28 -16.29 -3.25 17.32
N ARG A 29 -15.32 -2.50 17.80
CA ARG A 29 -14.05 -2.30 17.10
C ARG A 29 -13.16 -3.52 17.29
N THR A 30 -12.72 -4.10 16.20
CA THR A 30 -11.84 -5.28 16.20
C THR A 30 -10.65 -5.05 15.29
N PHE A 31 -9.55 -5.75 15.57
CA PHE A 31 -8.39 -5.76 14.67
C PHE A 31 -8.79 -6.25 13.28
N ASP A 32 -8.29 -5.55 12.25
CA ASP A 32 -8.54 -5.90 10.85
C ASP A 32 -7.25 -6.41 10.19
N SER A 33 -7.18 -7.72 9.98
CA SER A 33 -6.00 -8.37 9.39
C SER A 33 -5.75 -7.94 7.94
N ASP A 34 -6.79 -7.67 7.17
CA ASP A 34 -6.63 -7.22 5.77
C ASP A 34 -6.01 -5.83 5.70
N GLN A 35 -6.46 -4.90 6.55
CA GLN A 35 -5.83 -3.59 6.66
C GLN A 35 -4.36 -3.70 7.08
N PHE A 36 -4.08 -4.55 8.07
CA PHE A 36 -2.72 -4.74 8.55
C PHE A 36 -1.82 -5.30 7.44
N ALA A 37 -2.25 -6.37 6.77
CA ALA A 37 -1.48 -6.99 5.70
C ALA A 37 -1.17 -5.99 4.58
N LEU A 38 -2.17 -5.22 4.16
CA LEU A 38 -1.99 -4.21 3.12
C LEU A 38 -1.03 -3.12 3.56
N LEU A 39 -1.27 -2.50 4.71
CA LEU A 39 -0.46 -1.39 5.19
C LEU A 39 0.98 -1.82 5.49
N HIS A 40 1.16 -2.98 6.10
CA HIS A 40 2.50 -3.51 6.40
C HIS A 40 3.28 -3.78 5.11
N MET A 41 2.64 -4.35 4.09
CA MET A 41 3.28 -4.59 2.80
C MET A 41 3.60 -3.29 2.06
N MET A 42 2.69 -2.31 2.08
CA MET A 42 2.98 -0.97 1.55
C MET A 42 4.18 -0.34 2.26
N ALA A 43 4.24 -0.46 3.59
CA ALA A 43 5.34 0.07 4.38
C ALA A 43 6.67 -0.58 4.01
N SER A 44 6.69 -1.90 3.82
CA SER A 44 7.91 -2.63 3.46
C SER A 44 8.41 -2.30 2.05
N ALA A 45 7.51 -1.89 1.15
CA ALA A 45 7.80 -1.59 -0.25
C ALA A 45 8.13 -0.11 -0.50
N THR A 46 8.12 0.73 0.53
CA THR A 46 8.32 2.17 0.41
C THR A 46 9.51 2.63 1.24
N TYR A 47 10.15 3.71 0.80
CA TYR A 47 11.32 4.25 1.49
C TYR A 47 10.93 4.90 2.81
N ASP A 48 11.83 4.85 3.78
CA ASP A 48 11.66 5.47 5.08
C ASP A 48 11.79 7.00 5.01
N TRP A 49 11.27 7.68 6.00
CA TRP A 49 11.47 9.11 6.23
C TRP A 49 12.28 9.34 7.50
N PRO A 50 13.26 10.26 7.51
CA PRO A 50 13.75 11.03 6.36
C PRO A 50 14.57 10.17 5.40
N LEU A 51 14.69 10.62 4.14
CA LEU A 51 15.57 9.97 3.17
C LEU A 51 17.03 10.30 3.48
N ASP A 52 17.92 9.34 3.24
CA ASP A 52 19.36 9.64 3.22
C ASP A 52 19.75 10.36 1.92
N ASP A 53 20.96 10.92 1.89
CA ASP A 53 21.43 11.72 0.75
C ASP A 53 21.48 10.89 -0.55
N LYS A 54 21.88 9.63 -0.46
CA LYS A 54 21.96 8.73 -1.61
C LYS A 54 20.56 8.46 -2.19
N THR A 55 19.61 8.11 -1.35
CA THR A 55 18.23 7.81 -1.76
C THR A 55 17.55 9.04 -2.32
N GLN A 56 17.77 10.20 -1.72
CA GLN A 56 17.28 11.48 -2.21
C GLN A 56 17.86 11.82 -3.58
N GLY A 57 19.17 11.61 -3.77
CA GLY A 57 19.84 11.83 -5.04
C GLY A 57 19.35 10.92 -6.17
N LEU A 58 18.83 9.74 -5.84
CA LEU A 58 18.23 8.81 -6.80
C LEU A 58 16.75 9.16 -7.14
N GLY A 59 16.20 10.23 -6.58
CA GLY A 59 14.83 10.66 -6.85
C GLY A 59 13.76 9.76 -6.24
N LYS A 60 14.09 8.98 -5.21
CA LYS A 60 13.13 8.09 -4.54
C LYS A 60 12.20 8.89 -3.62
N MET A 61 10.94 8.44 -3.54
CA MET A 61 9.94 9.09 -2.71
C MET A 61 9.76 8.34 -1.39
N PRO A 62 9.65 9.06 -0.25
CA PRO A 62 9.41 8.43 1.05
C PRO A 62 7.94 8.06 1.20
N ARG A 63 7.65 6.92 1.81
CA ARG A 63 6.29 6.49 2.19
C ARG A 63 5.26 6.63 1.08
N THR A 64 5.67 6.38 -0.17
CA THR A 64 4.84 6.59 -1.36
C THR A 64 4.75 5.29 -2.15
N TYR A 65 3.53 4.76 -2.25
CA TYR A 65 3.23 3.51 -2.97
C TYR A 65 2.57 3.83 -4.30
N THR A 66 3.14 3.32 -5.40
CA THR A 66 2.70 3.64 -6.76
C THR A 66 2.55 2.41 -7.66
N TYR A 67 2.62 1.19 -7.11
CA TYR A 67 2.65 -0.04 -7.92
C TYR A 67 1.27 -0.61 -8.24
N GLY A 68 0.20 -0.06 -7.68
CA GLY A 68 -1.17 -0.53 -7.91
C GLY A 68 -1.58 -1.73 -7.05
N TRP A 69 -2.89 -2.03 -7.03
CA TRP A 69 -3.43 -3.07 -6.15
C TRP A 69 -3.25 -4.48 -6.69
N LEU A 70 -3.17 -4.67 -8.01
CA LEU A 70 -2.91 -6.00 -8.57
C LEU A 70 -1.51 -6.49 -8.20
N GLU A 71 -0.52 -5.63 -8.28
CA GLU A 71 0.85 -5.95 -7.84
C GLU A 71 0.89 -6.27 -6.35
N MET A 72 0.15 -5.51 -5.54
CA MET A 72 0.00 -5.78 -4.11
C MET A 72 -0.64 -7.15 -3.87
N ALA A 73 -1.69 -7.48 -4.59
CA ALA A 73 -2.36 -8.77 -4.47
C ALA A 73 -1.42 -9.93 -4.80
N ARG A 74 -0.59 -9.76 -5.83
CA ARG A 74 0.45 -10.72 -6.18
C ARG A 74 1.49 -10.87 -5.07
N ALA A 75 1.95 -9.75 -4.52
CA ALA A 75 2.92 -9.75 -3.42
C ALA A 75 2.39 -10.45 -2.16
N LEU A 76 1.08 -10.39 -1.92
CA LEU A 76 0.42 -11.07 -0.81
C LEU A 76 0.03 -12.53 -1.12
N GLY A 77 0.37 -13.03 -2.32
CA GLY A 77 0.05 -14.41 -2.71
C GLY A 77 -1.43 -14.66 -2.99
N MET A 78 -2.23 -13.61 -3.17
CA MET A 78 -3.68 -13.72 -3.33
C MET A 78 -4.12 -14.15 -4.73
N THR A 79 -3.20 -14.18 -5.68
CA THR A 79 -3.48 -14.51 -7.09
C THR A 79 -3.03 -15.91 -7.48
N LEU A 80 -2.50 -16.68 -6.51
CA LEU A 80 -2.08 -18.05 -6.74
C LEU A 80 -3.31 -18.97 -6.81
N PRO A 81 -3.50 -19.71 -7.90
CA PRO A 81 -4.66 -20.59 -8.03
C PRO A 81 -4.53 -21.83 -7.13
N ASP A 82 -5.63 -22.22 -6.50
CA ASP A 82 -5.71 -23.45 -5.72
C ASP A 82 -5.86 -24.70 -6.59
N GLY A 83 -6.09 -24.53 -7.89
CA GLY A 83 -6.29 -25.61 -8.84
C GLY A 83 -6.06 -25.15 -10.29
N ILE A 84 -6.08 -26.12 -11.20
CA ILE A 84 -5.78 -25.91 -12.63
C ILE A 84 -6.97 -25.27 -13.38
N GLU A 85 -8.16 -25.33 -12.81
CA GLU A 85 -9.42 -25.05 -13.50
C GLU A 85 -9.64 -23.56 -13.89
N GLU A 86 -8.92 -22.64 -13.26
CA GLU A 86 -9.11 -21.19 -13.46
C GLU A 86 -7.88 -20.52 -14.06
N ILE A 87 -6.93 -21.29 -14.57
CA ILE A 87 -5.70 -20.75 -15.13
C ILE A 87 -5.88 -20.49 -16.62
N GLU A 88 -5.66 -19.25 -17.03
CA GLU A 88 -5.50 -18.88 -18.44
C GLU A 88 -4.05 -18.49 -18.69
N VAL A 89 -3.57 -18.79 -19.88
CA VAL A 89 -2.25 -18.35 -20.32
C VAL A 89 -2.42 -17.03 -21.08
N ILE A 90 -1.91 -15.94 -20.50
CA ILE A 90 -1.91 -14.62 -21.13
C ILE A 90 -0.46 -14.27 -21.42
N GLY A 91 -0.10 -14.21 -22.71
CA GLY A 91 1.29 -14.14 -23.11
C GLY A 91 1.99 -15.48 -22.79
N ASN A 92 3.07 -15.43 -22.00
CA ASN A 92 3.82 -16.62 -21.57
C ASN A 92 3.59 -16.97 -20.08
N GLU A 93 2.61 -16.32 -19.41
CA GLU A 93 2.38 -16.50 -17.98
C GLU A 93 1.00 -17.09 -17.71
N PRO A 94 0.91 -18.12 -16.83
CA PRO A 94 -0.38 -18.59 -16.36
C PRO A 94 -1.03 -17.54 -15.47
N ARG A 95 -2.30 -17.22 -15.70
CA ARG A 95 -3.05 -16.24 -14.91
C ARG A 95 -4.42 -16.78 -14.56
N ALA A 96 -4.96 -16.28 -13.45
CA ALA A 96 -6.28 -16.61 -12.95
C ALA A 96 -7.11 -15.35 -12.85
N PRO A 97 -7.77 -14.88 -13.95
CA PRO A 97 -8.46 -13.57 -13.97
C PRO A 97 -9.52 -13.39 -12.90
N LYS A 98 -10.26 -14.44 -12.55
CA LYS A 98 -11.27 -14.38 -11.49
C LYS A 98 -10.64 -14.17 -10.12
N LEU A 99 -9.54 -14.86 -9.82
CA LEU A 99 -8.80 -14.67 -8.57
C LEU A 99 -8.16 -13.28 -8.52
N GLU A 100 -7.62 -12.81 -9.61
CA GLU A 100 -7.04 -11.46 -9.70
C GLU A 100 -8.10 -10.40 -9.42
N ASN A 101 -9.29 -10.52 -9.99
CA ASN A 101 -10.37 -9.58 -9.76
C ASN A 101 -10.87 -9.63 -8.31
N ALA A 102 -11.06 -10.82 -7.75
CA ALA A 102 -11.47 -10.99 -6.35
C ALA A 102 -10.42 -10.41 -5.40
N ALA A 103 -9.14 -10.67 -5.65
CA ALA A 103 -8.04 -10.12 -4.86
C ALA A 103 -7.99 -8.59 -4.96
N TYR A 104 -8.11 -8.05 -6.15
CA TYR A 104 -8.16 -6.60 -6.36
C TYR A 104 -9.29 -5.96 -5.55
N GLN A 105 -10.49 -6.54 -5.56
CA GLN A 105 -11.64 -6.03 -4.81
C GLN A 105 -11.39 -6.09 -3.29
N ARG A 106 -10.77 -7.16 -2.81
CA ARG A 106 -10.42 -7.31 -1.39
C ARG A 106 -9.42 -6.26 -0.95
N ILE A 107 -8.36 -6.03 -1.73
CA ILE A 107 -7.37 -4.99 -1.47
C ILE A 107 -8.02 -3.60 -1.52
N SER A 108 -8.84 -3.34 -2.51
CA SER A 108 -9.55 -2.05 -2.64
C SER A 108 -10.43 -1.75 -1.43
N LYS A 109 -11.13 -2.75 -0.88
CA LYS A 109 -11.92 -2.60 0.35
C LYS A 109 -11.04 -2.29 1.56
N ALA A 110 -9.92 -2.99 1.71
CA ALA A 110 -8.96 -2.73 2.78
C ALA A 110 -8.37 -1.31 2.67
N ALA A 111 -8.05 -0.88 1.46
CA ALA A 111 -7.54 0.48 1.20
C ALA A 111 -8.55 1.56 1.60
N LYS A 112 -9.83 1.37 1.29
CA LYS A 112 -10.89 2.30 1.71
C LYS A 112 -10.98 2.42 3.23
N LYS A 113 -10.84 1.30 3.94
CA LYS A 113 -10.83 1.31 5.41
C LYS A 113 -9.59 2.00 5.98
N LEU A 114 -8.42 1.74 5.40
CA LEU A 114 -7.17 2.43 5.79
C LEU A 114 -7.31 3.95 5.56
N GLN A 115 -7.88 4.35 4.45
CA GLN A 115 -8.11 5.76 4.15
C GLN A 115 -9.08 6.39 5.16
N ALA A 116 -10.17 5.70 5.49
CA ALA A 116 -11.13 6.15 6.50
C ALA A 116 -10.49 6.27 7.89
N ASN A 117 -9.53 5.39 8.22
CA ASN A 117 -8.78 5.41 9.47
C ASN A 117 -7.63 6.43 9.46
N GLY A 118 -7.43 7.17 8.37
CA GLY A 118 -6.39 8.19 8.27
C GLY A 118 -4.97 7.64 8.13
N LEU A 119 -4.81 6.39 7.69
CA LEU A 119 -3.51 5.71 7.63
C LEU A 119 -2.88 5.73 6.24
N ILE A 120 -3.67 5.98 5.20
CA ILE A 120 -3.20 6.26 3.84
C ILE A 120 -3.98 7.43 3.24
N LYS A 121 -3.36 8.12 2.30
CA LYS A 121 -3.98 9.24 1.59
C LYS A 121 -3.68 9.13 0.10
N CYS A 122 -4.70 9.27 -0.75
CA CYS A 122 -4.51 9.29 -2.19
C CYS A 122 -4.07 10.69 -2.62
N LEU A 123 -2.86 10.82 -3.16
CA LEU A 123 -2.34 12.09 -3.66
C LEU A 123 -2.71 12.32 -5.13
N ARG A 124 -2.84 11.25 -5.89
CA ARG A 124 -3.27 11.29 -7.28
C ARG A 124 -4.00 10.00 -7.62
N LYS A 125 -5.18 10.11 -8.22
CA LYS A 125 -5.93 8.94 -8.69
C LYS A 125 -5.22 8.32 -9.89
N GLY A 126 -5.33 6.99 -10.00
CA GLY A 126 -4.85 6.28 -11.17
C GLY A 126 -5.67 6.63 -12.41
N SER A 127 -5.02 6.57 -13.58
CA SER A 127 -5.66 6.81 -14.87
C SER A 127 -5.31 5.69 -15.84
N PRO A 128 -6.28 4.83 -16.22
CA PRO A 128 -6.04 3.80 -17.24
C PRO A 128 -5.61 4.38 -18.58
N GLN A 129 -6.15 5.53 -18.96
CA GLN A 129 -5.83 6.21 -20.22
C GLN A 129 -4.38 6.68 -20.29
N LYS A 130 -3.85 7.15 -19.16
CA LYS A 130 -2.45 7.57 -19.05
C LYS A 130 -1.54 6.43 -18.61
N ARG A 131 -2.07 5.25 -18.37
CA ARG A 131 -1.37 4.08 -17.84
C ARG A 131 -0.64 4.38 -16.52
N ASN A 132 -1.24 5.23 -15.68
CA ASN A 132 -0.69 5.61 -14.39
C ASN A 132 -1.44 4.93 -13.28
N ASN A 133 -0.70 4.38 -12.31
CA ASN A 133 -1.27 3.93 -11.05
C ASN A 133 -1.56 5.14 -10.13
N ALA A 134 -2.45 4.95 -9.17
CA ALA A 134 -2.67 5.92 -8.11
C ALA A 134 -1.40 6.11 -7.28
N VAL A 135 -1.24 7.30 -6.73
CA VAL A 135 -0.16 7.63 -5.80
C VAL A 135 -0.73 7.65 -4.39
N TRP A 136 -0.26 6.74 -3.55
CA TRP A 136 -0.71 6.60 -2.18
C TRP A 136 0.40 7.00 -1.22
N LEU A 137 0.07 7.90 -0.29
CA LEU A 137 0.96 8.31 0.79
C LEU A 137 0.60 7.54 2.05
N LEU A 138 1.59 6.97 2.74
CA LEU A 138 1.42 6.36 4.04
C LEU A 138 1.47 7.44 5.11
N THR A 139 0.34 7.71 5.76
CA THR A 139 0.21 8.71 6.83
C THR A 139 0.34 8.05 8.20
N ILE A 140 1.48 7.41 8.41
CA ILE A 140 1.75 6.53 9.56
C ILE A 140 2.59 7.17 10.67
N GLY A 141 3.06 8.39 10.49
CA GLY A 141 3.80 9.16 11.49
C GLY A 141 2.90 10.09 12.28
N THR A 142 3.53 11.05 12.97
CA THR A 142 2.78 12.13 13.61
C THR A 142 2.12 13.03 12.57
N PRO A 143 1.07 13.81 12.93
CA PRO A 143 0.46 14.73 11.98
C PRO A 143 1.46 15.70 11.34
N GLU A 144 2.42 16.20 12.12
CA GLU A 144 3.48 17.11 11.65
C GLU A 144 4.41 16.40 10.66
N GLU A 145 4.86 15.20 11.00
CA GLU A 145 5.71 14.39 10.12
C GLU A 145 4.97 14.02 8.82
N ASN A 146 3.71 13.63 8.92
CA ASN A 146 2.88 13.32 7.75
C ASN A 146 2.74 14.52 6.81
N ALA A 147 2.58 15.72 7.36
CA ALA A 147 2.50 16.96 6.58
C ALA A 147 3.82 17.26 5.86
N ASP A 148 4.95 17.06 6.54
CA ASP A 148 6.28 17.26 5.95
C ASP A 148 6.55 16.27 4.81
N VAL A 149 6.20 15.00 5.00
CA VAL A 149 6.35 13.98 3.97
C VAL A 149 5.47 14.29 2.76
N GLU A 150 4.22 14.67 3.00
CA GLU A 150 3.29 15.04 1.92
C GLU A 150 3.80 16.22 1.11
N ALA A 151 4.27 17.28 1.77
CA ALA A 151 4.82 18.45 1.11
C ALA A 151 6.03 18.09 0.24
N TYR A 152 6.91 17.28 0.77
CA TYR A 152 8.08 16.79 0.04
C TYR A 152 7.69 16.02 -1.22
N VAL A 153 6.76 15.05 -1.09
CA VAL A 153 6.33 14.20 -2.21
C VAL A 153 5.61 15.03 -3.28
N ARG A 154 4.70 15.92 -2.87
CA ARG A 154 3.97 16.77 -3.82
C ARG A 154 4.89 17.66 -4.62
N GLU A 155 5.88 18.25 -3.98
CA GLU A 155 6.87 19.09 -4.67
C GLU A 155 7.68 18.28 -5.68
N ARG A 156 8.20 17.14 -5.27
CA ARG A 156 9.07 16.31 -6.12
C ARG A 156 8.32 15.63 -7.26
N MET A 157 7.09 15.21 -7.04
CA MET A 157 6.25 14.58 -8.06
C MET A 157 5.39 15.59 -8.83
N ARG A 158 5.41 16.85 -8.47
CA ARG A 158 4.59 17.92 -9.08
C ARG A 158 3.09 17.60 -9.01
N LEU A 159 2.63 17.24 -7.84
CA LEU A 159 1.22 16.93 -7.57
C LEU A 159 0.47 18.11 -6.98
#